data_b407a5dd858a054e10031689cdbaaeca
#
_entry.id   b407a5dd858a054e10031689cdbaaeca
#
_cell.length_a   1.000
_cell.length_b   1.000
_cell.length_c   1.000
_cell.angle_alpha   90.00
_cell.angle_beta   90.00
_cell.angle_gamma   90.00
#
_symmetry.space_group_name_H-M   'P 1'
#
loop_
_entity.id
_entity.type
_entity.pdbx_description
1 polymer ?
#
loop_
_entity_poly.entity_id
_entity_poly.type
_entity_poly.pdbx_seq_one_letter_code
_entity_poly.pdbx_strand_id
1 'polypeptide(L)'
;MEQAEEILSSDLRAAVVKNLRWDRETGLPSHRKPPSEQQIAEAILQTVPPQHSAALSEDALGRATLAVAGELSGAGPLHWLLTLPRVTDVLVNGPREVWVDRGTGLEQTAVDLGDEHAVRDLAVRMAQACGVRLDDALPYADGQLPDGTRFHAILAPHSG
;
A
#
# COMPACT_ATOMS: atom_id res chain seq x y z
N MET A 1 13.28 14.56 -11.43
CA MET A 1 12.41 13.39 -11.20
C MET A 1 13.06 12.36 -10.28
N GLU A 2 14.30 12.02 -10.48
CA GLU A 2 15.10 11.13 -9.62
C GLU A 2 15.24 11.62 -8.16
N GLN A 3 15.39 12.92 -7.96
CA GLN A 3 15.60 13.52 -6.62
C GLN A 3 14.37 13.45 -5.70
N ALA A 4 13.16 13.36 -6.23
CA ALA A 4 11.95 13.27 -5.40
C ALA A 4 11.69 11.83 -4.88
N GLU A 5 12.13 10.82 -5.61
CA GLU A 5 12.11 9.43 -5.16
C GLU A 5 13.21 9.15 -4.12
N GLU A 6 14.33 9.85 -4.23
CA GLU A 6 15.45 9.74 -3.29
C GLU A 6 15.16 10.41 -1.94
N ILE A 7 14.29 11.42 -1.90
CA ILE A 7 13.87 12.10 -0.66
C ILE A 7 13.06 11.18 0.26
N LEU A 8 12.34 10.22 -0.27
CA LEU A 8 11.69 9.16 0.50
C LEU A 8 12.49 7.86 0.40
N SER A 9 13.70 7.91 0.92
CA SER A 9 14.49 6.71 1.15
C SER A 9 13.66 5.70 1.96
N SER A 10 13.92 4.43 1.76
CA SER A 10 13.32 3.33 2.52
C SER A 10 13.33 3.60 4.04
N ASP A 11 14.39 4.20 4.54
CA ASP A 11 14.56 4.53 5.97
C ASP A 11 13.63 5.65 6.42
N LEU A 12 13.43 6.67 5.60
CA LEU A 12 12.52 7.78 5.91
C LEU A 12 11.07 7.30 5.91
N ARG A 13 10.71 6.47 4.93
CA ARG A 13 9.39 5.84 4.84
C ARG A 13 9.11 4.97 6.06
N ALA A 14 10.06 4.13 6.45
CA ALA A 14 9.97 3.32 7.66
C ALA A 14 9.80 4.17 8.92
N ALA A 15 10.51 5.30 9.02
CA ALA A 15 10.38 6.24 10.14
C ALA A 15 8.98 6.88 10.20
N VAL A 16 8.43 7.29 9.06
CA VAL A 16 7.06 7.84 8.97
C VAL A 16 6.03 6.80 9.40
N VAL A 17 6.11 5.59 8.87
CA VAL A 17 5.22 4.48 9.22
C VAL A 17 5.30 4.16 10.70
N LYS A 18 6.50 4.13 11.27
CA LYS A 18 6.71 3.91 12.70
C LYS A 18 6.05 5.01 13.54
N ASN A 19 6.23 6.28 13.17
CA ASN A 19 5.62 7.41 13.87
C ASN A 19 4.08 7.39 13.83
N LEU A 20 3.49 6.89 12.75
CA LEU A 20 2.04 6.79 12.59
C LEU A 20 1.42 5.57 13.27
N ARG A 21 2.20 4.51 13.48
CA ARG A 21 1.72 3.29 14.15
C ARG A 21 1.69 3.38 15.67
N TRP A 22 2.39 4.36 16.24
CA TRP A 22 2.48 4.56 17.68
C TRP A 22 1.76 5.84 18.07
N ASP A 23 0.86 5.72 19.01
CA ASP A 23 0.24 6.89 19.65
C ASP A 23 1.30 7.59 20.51
N ARG A 24 1.55 8.87 20.23
CA ARG A 24 2.53 9.67 20.94
C ARG A 24 2.19 9.92 22.41
N GLU A 25 0.90 9.90 22.75
CA GLU A 25 0.45 10.16 24.11
C GLU A 25 0.47 8.89 24.98
N THR A 26 0.15 7.74 24.41
CA THR A 26 0.02 6.48 25.16
C THR A 26 1.21 5.55 24.99
N GLY A 27 2.06 5.75 23.98
CA GLY A 27 3.16 4.85 23.63
C GLY A 27 2.67 3.46 23.19
N LEU A 28 1.39 3.30 22.86
CA LEU A 28 0.78 2.06 22.44
C LEU A 28 0.49 2.04 20.94
N PRO A 29 0.42 0.85 20.32
CA PRO A 29 0.02 0.76 18.92
C PRO A 29 -1.36 1.38 18.70
N SER A 30 -1.46 2.25 17.71
CA SER A 30 -2.74 2.86 17.31
C SER A 30 -3.60 1.80 16.63
N HIS A 31 -4.48 1.14 17.38
CA HIS A 31 -5.43 0.14 16.87
C HIS A 31 -6.72 0.75 16.32
N ARG A 32 -6.81 2.07 16.32
CA ARG A 32 -7.98 2.77 15.82
C ARG A 32 -7.72 3.23 14.39
N LYS A 33 -8.74 3.36 13.62
CA LYS A 33 -8.84 3.90 12.26
C LYS A 33 -7.51 4.30 11.58
N PRO A 34 -7.19 3.81 10.39
CA PRO A 34 -5.97 4.21 9.67
C PRO A 34 -5.90 5.73 9.54
N PRO A 35 -4.69 6.31 9.63
CA PRO A 35 -4.51 7.75 9.54
C PRO A 35 -5.03 8.28 8.20
N SER A 36 -5.58 9.49 8.22
CA SER A 36 -6.02 10.17 7.00
C SER A 36 -4.81 10.57 6.14
N GLU A 37 -5.03 10.81 4.86
CA GLU A 37 -3.97 11.31 3.96
C GLU A 37 -3.34 12.60 4.48
N GLN A 38 -4.13 13.48 5.08
CA GLN A 38 -3.62 14.70 5.70
C GLN A 38 -2.67 14.41 6.87
N GLN A 39 -3.02 13.48 7.74
CA GLN A 39 -2.15 13.07 8.86
C GLN A 39 -0.86 12.42 8.36
N ILE A 40 -0.92 11.65 7.28
CA ILE A 40 0.25 11.06 6.63
C ILE A 40 1.13 12.15 6.04
N ALA A 41 0.57 13.09 5.29
CA ALA A 41 1.30 14.20 4.70
C ALA A 41 2.00 15.06 5.77
N GLU A 42 1.31 15.39 6.85
CA GLU A 42 1.88 16.10 8.00
C GLU A 42 3.06 15.33 8.63
N ALA A 43 2.91 14.02 8.82
CA ALA A 43 3.97 13.17 9.36
C ALA A 43 5.19 13.11 8.44
N ILE A 44 4.98 13.07 7.12
CA ILE A 44 6.06 13.14 6.13
C ILE A 44 6.81 14.47 6.27
N LEU A 45 6.10 15.58 6.27
CA LEU A 45 6.69 16.92 6.40
C LEU A 45 7.46 17.12 7.71
N GLN A 46 7.01 16.52 8.81
CA GLN A 46 7.70 16.56 10.10
C GLN A 46 8.95 15.68 10.14
N THR A 47 9.00 14.65 9.34
CA THR A 47 10.10 13.67 9.32
C THR A 47 11.19 14.05 8.32
N VAL A 48 10.81 14.71 7.21
CA VAL A 48 11.75 15.18 6.19
C VAL A 48 12.63 16.29 6.77
N PRO A 49 13.96 16.19 6.64
CA PRO A 49 14.86 17.24 7.10
C PRO A 49 14.52 18.59 6.44
N PRO A 50 14.66 19.73 7.17
CA PRO A 50 14.28 21.06 6.65
C PRO A 50 14.93 21.44 5.34
N GLN A 51 16.17 21.00 5.10
CA GLN A 51 16.90 21.25 3.85
C GLN A 51 16.26 20.56 2.62
N HIS A 52 15.47 19.50 2.83
CA HIS A 52 14.79 18.77 1.76
C HIS A 52 13.30 19.11 1.65
N SER A 53 12.71 19.66 2.72
CA SER A 53 11.29 20.00 2.71
C SER A 53 10.93 21.10 1.71
N ALA A 54 11.83 22.05 1.48
CA ALA A 54 11.66 23.11 0.49
C ALA A 54 11.73 22.60 -0.96
N ALA A 55 12.34 21.45 -1.21
CA ALA A 55 12.43 20.80 -2.52
C ALA A 55 11.27 19.82 -2.77
N LEU A 56 10.42 19.57 -1.77
CA LEU A 56 9.29 18.68 -1.90
C LEU A 56 8.14 19.39 -2.62
N SER A 57 7.95 19.07 -3.90
CA SER A 57 6.80 19.57 -4.64
C SER A 57 5.49 18.96 -4.11
N GLU A 58 4.39 19.61 -4.38
CA GLU A 58 3.05 19.14 -4.02
C GLU A 58 2.78 17.74 -4.60
N ASP A 59 3.19 17.50 -5.87
CA ASP A 59 3.09 16.20 -6.52
C ASP A 59 3.95 15.13 -5.84
N ALA A 60 5.15 15.46 -5.44
CA ALA A 60 6.05 14.54 -4.73
C ALA A 60 5.48 14.17 -3.35
N LEU A 61 4.94 15.15 -2.63
CA LEU A 61 4.26 14.90 -1.35
C LEU A 61 3.04 14.02 -1.53
N GLY A 62 2.24 14.25 -2.58
CA GLY A 62 1.07 13.42 -2.91
C GLY A 62 1.45 11.97 -3.18
N ARG A 63 2.47 11.73 -4.01
CA ARG A 63 2.98 10.37 -4.28
C ARG A 63 3.51 9.68 -3.03
N ALA A 64 4.25 10.40 -2.21
CA ALA A 64 4.77 9.90 -0.94
C ALA A 64 3.65 9.53 0.04
N THR A 65 2.63 10.36 0.13
CA THR A 65 1.45 10.11 0.96
C THR A 65 0.73 8.84 0.52
N LEU A 66 0.53 8.65 -0.78
CA LEU A 66 -0.08 7.43 -1.32
C LEU A 66 0.77 6.18 -1.06
N ALA A 67 2.08 6.28 -1.19
CA ALA A 67 2.98 5.16 -0.91
C ALA A 67 2.92 4.74 0.57
N VAL A 68 2.95 5.69 1.50
CA VAL A 68 2.82 5.42 2.94
C VAL A 68 1.43 4.89 3.28
N ALA A 69 0.37 5.47 2.70
CA ALA A 69 -0.99 4.98 2.87
C ALA A 69 -1.13 3.53 2.41
N GLY A 70 -0.52 3.17 1.28
CA GLY A 70 -0.47 1.81 0.78
C GLY A 70 0.20 0.83 1.74
N GLU A 71 1.32 1.21 2.36
CA GLU A 71 1.99 0.39 3.37
C GLU A 71 1.14 0.24 4.65
N LEU A 72 0.49 1.30 5.10
CA LEU A 72 -0.35 1.28 6.29
C LEU A 72 -1.65 0.49 6.10
N SER A 73 -2.25 0.56 4.91
CA SER A 73 -3.44 -0.22 4.57
C SER A 73 -3.15 -1.69 4.30
N GLY A 74 -1.91 -2.01 3.98
CA GLY A 74 -1.48 -3.32 3.53
C GLY A 74 -1.71 -3.60 2.05
N ALA A 75 -2.39 -2.73 1.32
CA ALA A 75 -2.66 -2.90 -0.11
C ALA A 75 -1.47 -2.50 -1.02
N GLY A 76 -0.45 -1.83 -0.46
CA GLY A 76 0.75 -1.43 -1.20
C GLY A 76 0.42 -0.63 -2.46
N PRO A 77 0.99 -1.00 -3.62
CA PRO A 77 0.80 -0.28 -4.87
C PRO A 77 -0.65 -0.31 -5.41
N LEU A 78 -1.52 -1.15 -4.89
CA LEU A 78 -2.93 -1.21 -5.29
C LEU A 78 -3.82 -0.22 -4.52
N HIS A 79 -3.30 0.40 -3.47
CA HIS A 79 -4.08 1.27 -2.60
C HIS A 79 -4.77 2.41 -3.36
N TRP A 80 -4.06 3.06 -4.28
CA TRP A 80 -4.64 4.18 -5.03
C TRP A 80 -5.80 3.75 -5.92
N LEU A 81 -5.79 2.52 -6.47
CA LEU A 81 -6.92 1.99 -7.25
C LEU A 81 -8.16 1.83 -6.37
N LEU A 82 -7.97 1.38 -5.12
CA LEU A 82 -9.05 1.22 -4.15
C LEU A 82 -9.65 2.55 -3.70
N THR A 83 -8.92 3.66 -3.85
CA THR A 83 -9.39 5.00 -3.51
C THR A 83 -10.13 5.70 -4.66
N LEU A 84 -10.09 5.15 -5.87
CA LEU A 84 -10.78 5.74 -7.02
C LEU A 84 -12.30 5.73 -6.83
N PRO A 85 -13.02 6.77 -7.31
CA PRO A 85 -14.46 6.83 -7.19
C PRO A 85 -15.14 5.62 -7.83
N ARG A 86 -16.11 5.06 -7.13
CA ARG A 86 -16.97 3.95 -7.58
C ARG A 86 -16.25 2.62 -7.83
N VAL A 87 -14.97 2.47 -7.51
CA VAL A 87 -14.30 1.18 -7.57
C VAL A 87 -14.88 0.27 -6.48
N THR A 88 -15.41 -0.85 -6.91
CA THR A 88 -15.94 -1.91 -6.04
C THR A 88 -14.94 -3.03 -5.84
N ASP A 89 -14.17 -3.35 -6.88
CA ASP A 89 -13.22 -4.44 -6.88
C ASP A 89 -11.94 -4.09 -7.64
N VAL A 90 -10.83 -4.64 -7.18
CA VAL A 90 -9.54 -4.66 -7.88
C VAL A 90 -9.11 -6.12 -8.02
N LEU A 91 -8.83 -6.53 -9.24
CA LEU A 91 -8.42 -7.90 -9.56
C LEU A 91 -7.02 -7.90 -10.15
N VAL A 92 -6.19 -8.82 -9.69
CA VAL A 92 -4.82 -9.01 -10.16
C VAL A 92 -4.67 -10.45 -10.65
N ASN A 93 -4.51 -10.63 -11.95
CA ASN A 93 -4.28 -11.93 -12.57
C ASN A 93 -2.83 -12.14 -13.02
N GLY A 94 -2.04 -11.07 -12.99
CA GLY A 94 -0.64 -11.08 -13.35
C GLY A 94 0.00 -9.71 -13.20
N PRO A 95 1.30 -9.57 -13.46
CA PRO A 95 2.04 -8.33 -13.23
C PRO A 95 1.47 -7.11 -13.98
N ARG A 96 0.94 -7.34 -15.17
CA ARG A 96 0.32 -6.32 -16.04
C ARG A 96 -1.16 -6.54 -16.28
N GLU A 97 -1.74 -7.48 -15.56
CA GLU A 97 -3.16 -7.84 -15.65
C GLU A 97 -3.89 -7.40 -14.38
N VAL A 98 -3.93 -6.09 -14.19
CA VAL A 98 -4.63 -5.45 -13.07
C VAL A 98 -5.89 -4.78 -13.60
N TRP A 99 -7.02 -5.18 -13.05
CA TRP A 99 -8.35 -4.76 -13.49
C TRP A 99 -9.10 -4.10 -12.34
N VAL A 100 -9.96 -3.16 -12.68
CA VAL A 100 -10.90 -2.54 -11.72
C VAL A 100 -12.33 -2.74 -12.20
N ASP A 101 -13.24 -2.93 -11.25
CA ASP A 101 -14.68 -2.85 -11.48
C ASP A 101 -15.23 -1.61 -10.80
N ARG A 102 -16.02 -0.84 -11.55
CA ARG A 102 -16.71 0.36 -11.06
C ARG A 102 -18.22 0.20 -11.04
N GLY A 103 -18.70 -1.05 -11.08
CA GLY A 103 -20.11 -1.39 -11.17
C GLY A 103 -20.66 -1.45 -12.60
N THR A 104 -19.82 -1.29 -13.61
CA THR A 104 -20.18 -1.34 -15.04
C THR A 104 -19.41 -2.41 -15.81
N GLY A 105 -18.60 -3.22 -15.11
CA GLY A 105 -17.76 -4.25 -15.66
C GLY A 105 -16.26 -3.97 -15.44
N LEU A 106 -15.45 -4.95 -15.82
CA LEU A 106 -14.01 -4.91 -15.63
C LEU A 106 -13.33 -4.02 -16.67
N GLU A 107 -12.48 -3.11 -16.18
CA GLU A 107 -11.63 -2.25 -16.99
C GLU A 107 -10.17 -2.56 -16.66
N GLN A 108 -9.36 -2.84 -17.70
CA GLN A 108 -7.92 -3.04 -17.49
C GLN A 108 -7.22 -1.73 -17.19
N THR A 109 -6.36 -1.74 -16.20
CA THR A 109 -5.53 -0.60 -15.83
C THR A 109 -4.17 -0.66 -16.52
N ALA A 110 -3.40 0.44 -16.48
CA ALA A 110 -2.02 0.50 -16.94
C ALA A 110 -0.99 0.15 -15.85
N VAL A 111 -1.44 -0.41 -14.74
CA VAL A 111 -0.56 -0.76 -13.60
C VAL A 111 0.38 -1.88 -14.00
N ASP A 112 1.66 -1.72 -13.73
CA ASP A 112 2.70 -2.73 -13.85
C ASP A 112 3.26 -3.04 -12.45
N LEU A 113 3.05 -4.24 -11.97
CA LEU A 113 3.50 -4.72 -10.66
C LEU A 113 4.90 -5.36 -10.71
N GLY A 114 5.54 -5.35 -11.88
CA GLY A 114 6.85 -5.93 -12.10
C GLY A 114 6.80 -7.32 -12.74
N ASP A 115 7.08 -8.34 -11.97
CA ASP A 115 7.07 -9.73 -12.41
C ASP A 115 6.16 -10.61 -11.54
N GLU A 116 6.05 -11.88 -11.87
CA GLU A 116 5.23 -12.85 -11.12
C GLU A 116 5.69 -12.98 -9.66
N HIS A 117 6.98 -12.86 -9.40
CA HIS A 117 7.51 -12.90 -8.04
C HIS A 117 7.06 -11.68 -7.23
N ALA A 118 7.09 -10.50 -7.82
CA ALA A 118 6.61 -9.27 -7.18
C ALA A 118 5.11 -9.34 -6.86
N VAL A 119 4.29 -9.91 -7.75
CA VAL A 119 2.84 -10.14 -7.51
C VAL A 119 2.64 -11.10 -6.35
N ARG A 120 3.40 -12.19 -6.31
CA ARG A 120 3.35 -13.17 -5.23
C ARG A 120 3.73 -12.54 -3.89
N ASP A 121 4.83 -11.79 -3.85
CA ASP A 121 5.29 -11.10 -2.64
C ASP A 121 4.26 -10.08 -2.15
N LEU A 122 3.61 -9.35 -3.06
CA LEU A 122 2.52 -8.45 -2.73
C LEU A 122 1.36 -9.20 -2.07
N ALA A 123 0.92 -10.31 -2.65
CA ALA A 123 -0.15 -11.12 -2.09
C ALA A 123 0.19 -11.65 -0.69
N VAL A 124 1.42 -12.13 -0.47
CA VAL A 124 1.90 -12.59 0.84
C VAL A 124 1.91 -11.45 1.86
N ARG A 125 2.40 -10.25 1.49
CA ARG A 125 2.37 -9.08 2.38
C ARG A 125 0.95 -8.65 2.73
N MET A 126 0.04 -8.67 1.76
CA MET A 126 -1.38 -8.37 2.00
C MET A 126 -2.02 -9.38 2.96
N ALA A 127 -1.74 -10.67 2.78
CA ALA A 127 -2.18 -11.71 3.71
C ALA A 127 -1.65 -11.47 5.13
N GLN A 128 -0.38 -11.13 5.28
CA GLN A 128 0.21 -10.78 6.57
C GLN A 128 -0.47 -9.57 7.22
N ALA A 129 -0.82 -8.56 6.43
CA ALA A 129 -1.58 -7.40 6.90
C ALA A 129 -2.99 -7.78 7.39
N CYS A 130 -3.58 -8.82 6.81
CA CYS A 130 -4.85 -9.41 7.27
C CYS A 130 -4.68 -10.34 8.49
N GLY A 131 -3.45 -10.65 8.91
CA GLY A 131 -3.16 -11.62 9.98
C GLY A 131 -3.37 -13.07 9.57
N VAL A 132 -3.34 -13.38 8.27
CA VAL A 132 -3.51 -14.73 7.73
C VAL A 132 -2.27 -15.21 7.01
N ARG A 133 -2.12 -16.54 6.93
CA ARG A 133 -1.00 -17.18 6.25
C ARG A 133 -1.30 -17.41 4.78
N LEU A 134 -0.31 -17.17 3.92
CA LEU A 134 -0.36 -17.47 2.50
C LEU A 134 1.03 -17.94 2.04
N ASP A 135 1.14 -19.21 1.68
CA ASP A 135 2.38 -19.83 1.19
C ASP A 135 2.07 -21.11 0.38
N ASP A 136 3.11 -21.83 -0.03
CA ASP A 136 2.95 -23.04 -0.83
C ASP A 136 2.18 -24.17 -0.14
N ALA A 137 2.23 -24.22 1.20
CA ALA A 137 1.52 -25.23 1.98
C ALA A 137 0.04 -24.80 2.21
N LEU A 138 -0.23 -23.50 2.19
CA LEU A 138 -1.56 -22.92 2.30
C LEU A 138 -1.71 -21.85 1.20
N PRO A 139 -2.01 -22.27 -0.06
CA PRO A 139 -1.92 -21.39 -1.21
C PRO A 139 -3.14 -20.48 -1.42
N TYR A 140 -4.01 -20.37 -0.45
CA TYR A 140 -5.17 -19.47 -0.48
C TYR A 140 -5.31 -18.72 0.83
N ALA A 141 -5.82 -17.52 0.75
CA ALA A 141 -6.10 -16.69 1.91
C ALA A 141 -7.34 -15.84 1.68
N ASP A 142 -8.12 -15.70 2.74
CA ASP A 142 -9.22 -14.76 2.88
C ASP A 142 -8.98 -13.91 4.11
N GLY A 143 -9.21 -12.61 4.01
CA GLY A 143 -9.04 -11.73 5.14
C GLY A 143 -9.62 -10.35 4.91
N GLN A 144 -9.33 -9.47 5.83
CA GLN A 144 -9.70 -8.08 5.77
C GLN A 144 -8.48 -7.23 6.11
N LEU A 145 -8.15 -6.31 5.20
CA LEU A 145 -7.09 -5.34 5.42
C LEU A 145 -7.44 -4.37 6.56
N PRO A 146 -6.45 -3.69 7.16
CA PRO A 146 -6.70 -2.74 8.26
C PRO A 146 -7.70 -1.65 7.95
N ASP A 147 -7.84 -1.24 6.68
CA ASP A 147 -8.81 -0.24 6.23
C ASP A 147 -10.23 -0.78 5.99
N GLY A 148 -10.44 -2.09 6.21
CA GLY A 148 -11.72 -2.76 5.99
C GLY A 148 -11.90 -3.38 4.61
N THR A 149 -10.96 -3.21 3.69
CA THR A 149 -10.99 -3.83 2.37
C THR A 149 -10.92 -5.35 2.48
N ARG A 150 -11.82 -6.05 1.81
CA ARG A 150 -11.77 -7.52 1.74
C ARG A 150 -10.65 -7.97 0.82
N PHE A 151 -9.95 -8.99 1.23
CA PHE A 151 -8.84 -9.58 0.52
C PHE A 151 -9.09 -11.06 0.29
N HIS A 152 -8.90 -11.49 -0.94
CA HIS A 152 -8.89 -12.90 -1.32
C HIS A 152 -7.72 -13.15 -2.27
N ALA A 153 -6.94 -14.17 -2.01
CA ALA A 153 -5.82 -14.56 -2.87
C ALA A 153 -5.69 -16.06 -3.03
N ILE A 154 -5.27 -16.46 -4.21
CA ILE A 154 -4.89 -17.82 -4.53
C ILE A 154 -3.53 -17.76 -5.24
N LEU A 155 -2.53 -18.44 -4.67
CA LEU A 155 -1.21 -18.55 -5.30
C LEU A 155 -1.27 -19.63 -6.38
N ALA A 156 -0.70 -19.30 -7.55
CA ALA A 156 -0.45 -20.32 -8.56
C ALA A 156 0.58 -21.33 -8.02
N PRO A 157 0.41 -22.63 -8.29
CA PRO A 157 1.41 -23.62 -7.95
C PRO A 157 2.74 -23.29 -8.65
N HIS A 158 3.85 -23.44 -7.95
CA HIS A 158 5.16 -23.32 -8.60
C HIS A 158 5.25 -24.35 -9.74
N SER A 159 5.43 -23.83 -10.94
CA SER A 159 5.88 -24.68 -12.06
C SER A 159 7.31 -25.09 -11.73
N GLY A 160 7.48 -26.33 -11.31
CA GLY A 160 8.77 -26.94 -11.06
C GLY A 160 9.58 -27.12 -12.34
#